data_6f915e509b3f7f54ef31a36edd2b8b26
#
_entry.id   6f915e509b3f7f54ef31a36edd2b8b26
#
_cell.length_a   1.000
_cell.length_b   1.000
_cell.length_c   1.000
_cell.angle_alpha   90.00
_cell.angle_beta   90.00
_cell.angle_gamma   90.00
#
_symmetry.space_group_name_H-M   'P 1'
#
loop_
_entity.id
_entity.type
_entity.pdbx_description
1 polymer ?
#
loop_
_entity_poly.entity_id
_entity_poly.type
_entity_poly.pdbx_seq_one_letter_code
_entity_poly.pdbx_strand_id
1 'polypeptide(L)'
;MIQDIRLILLPVLLFTLGGRLLAAQPLPQVAASRPTDDAALCARSLVSPGDTARLQRVLAKARRGESVTVAVIGGSITQGASATKPERRYGNLVAAWWRQQFPKAKIKFVNAGIGATGSNYGALRVRRDLLDQQPDFIVVEYAVNDPNTREYAESLEGLLRQILPASGQPAVLLLFTMHHDGGNAQEWQSKLGRHYRLPMISFRDALWPEIQAGRLKWQDVEADIVHPNDRGHAYAARFITAFLSNILQLLPAESRPATVAEPLPAPLIGDLFEHVALYEGDALKPVSNQGWTYSPQDHRWKADKPGSVIEFEVEGTVVLAMHWVIRGPMCRARVAVDGGPSKELEGWFDQTWGGYHQSNEIARGLAPGKHRVRFEVLADKHPQSTGFEFGIFGLGTALGRH
;
A
#
# COMPACT_ATOMS: atom_id res chain seq x y z
N MET A 1 63.77 57.65 2.88
CA MET A 1 64.35 57.45 1.56
C MET A 1 63.17 57.19 0.64
N ILE A 2 62.93 58.20 -0.17
CA ILE A 2 61.80 58.31 -1.10
C ILE A 2 62.32 57.77 -2.44
N GLN A 3 61.61 56.85 -3.08
CA GLN A 3 61.87 56.53 -4.48
C GLN A 3 60.59 56.65 -5.28
N ASP A 4 60.64 57.55 -6.21
CA ASP A 4 59.69 57.91 -7.23
C ASP A 4 59.37 56.72 -8.17
N ILE A 5 58.12 56.51 -8.44
CA ILE A 5 57.69 55.70 -9.59
C ILE A 5 56.92 56.60 -10.54
N ARG A 6 57.52 56.78 -11.71
CA ARG A 6 57.04 57.61 -12.87
C ARG A 6 55.84 56.88 -13.53
N LEU A 7 54.79 57.64 -13.72
CA LEU A 7 53.60 57.26 -14.47
C LEU A 7 53.96 57.36 -15.99
N ILE A 8 53.82 56.28 -16.72
CA ILE A 8 53.88 56.27 -18.20
C ILE A 8 52.42 56.23 -18.69
N LEU A 9 51.99 57.32 -19.32
CA LEU A 9 50.72 57.42 -20.02
C LEU A 9 50.88 56.82 -21.43
N LEU A 10 50.13 55.75 -21.73
CA LEU A 10 49.93 55.27 -23.14
C LEU A 10 48.54 55.77 -23.58
N PRO A 11 48.42 56.18 -24.87
CA PRO A 11 47.19 56.67 -25.45
C PRO A 11 46.21 55.48 -25.75
N VAL A 12 44.99 55.62 -25.29
CA VAL A 12 43.89 54.69 -25.58
C VAL A 12 43.37 55.03 -27.00
N LEU A 13 43.53 54.11 -27.92
CA LEU A 13 42.88 54.15 -29.24
C LEU A 13 41.44 53.68 -29.10
N LEU A 14 40.45 54.56 -29.26
CA LEU A 14 39.03 54.17 -29.34
C LEU A 14 38.76 53.50 -30.71
N PHE A 15 38.56 52.18 -30.69
CA PHE A 15 37.93 51.48 -31.81
C PHE A 15 36.40 51.42 -31.51
N THR A 16 35.62 52.14 -32.28
CA THR A 16 34.16 52.01 -32.31
C THR A 16 33.79 50.79 -33.14
N LEU A 17 33.58 49.65 -32.50
CA LEU A 17 32.92 48.51 -33.10
C LEU A 17 31.40 48.67 -33.01
N GLY A 18 30.77 48.94 -34.17
CA GLY A 18 29.34 48.93 -34.35
C GLY A 18 28.78 47.50 -34.17
N GLY A 19 28.48 47.12 -32.90
CA GLY A 19 27.79 45.87 -32.59
C GLY A 19 26.31 45.98 -32.94
N ARG A 20 25.88 45.32 -34.02
CA ARG A 20 24.44 45.04 -34.20
C ARG A 20 23.97 44.17 -33.04
N LEU A 21 23.08 44.70 -32.20
CA LEU A 21 22.30 43.90 -31.27
C LEU A 21 21.46 42.91 -32.10
N LEU A 22 21.88 41.63 -32.11
CA LEU A 22 21.04 40.53 -32.52
C LEU A 22 19.95 40.42 -31.42
N ALA A 23 18.73 40.82 -31.75
CA ALA A 23 17.56 40.57 -30.89
C ALA A 23 17.47 39.05 -30.67
N ALA A 24 17.55 38.64 -29.38
CA ALA A 24 17.34 37.25 -28.99
C ALA A 24 15.94 36.83 -29.47
N GLN A 25 15.90 35.85 -30.37
CA GLN A 25 14.63 35.25 -30.75
C GLN A 25 14.00 34.63 -29.50
N PRO A 26 12.69 34.87 -29.24
CA PRO A 26 12.02 34.19 -28.14
C PRO A 26 12.10 32.68 -28.40
N LEU A 27 12.53 31.94 -27.38
CA LEU A 27 12.47 30.48 -27.38
C LEU A 27 11.07 30.03 -27.78
N PRO A 28 10.94 29.01 -28.65
CA PRO A 28 9.62 28.51 -29.04
C PRO A 28 8.84 28.16 -27.77
N GLN A 29 7.71 28.82 -27.57
CA GLN A 29 6.74 28.42 -26.53
C GLN A 29 6.37 26.96 -26.83
N VAL A 30 6.79 26.03 -25.96
CA VAL A 30 6.31 24.67 -26.01
C VAL A 30 4.79 24.78 -25.82
N ALA A 31 4.05 24.56 -26.90
CA ALA A 31 2.59 24.57 -26.86
C ALA A 31 2.18 23.60 -25.77
N ALA A 32 1.41 24.06 -24.79
CA ALA A 32 0.85 23.20 -23.74
C ALA A 32 0.13 22.04 -24.44
N SER A 33 0.71 20.86 -24.37
CA SER A 33 0.16 19.67 -25.01
C SER A 33 -1.21 19.41 -24.41
N ARG A 34 -2.22 19.17 -25.25
CA ARG A 34 -3.59 18.85 -24.80
C ARG A 34 -3.52 17.68 -23.81
N PRO A 35 -4.35 17.70 -22.74
CA PRO A 35 -4.48 16.56 -21.85
C PRO A 35 -4.72 15.28 -22.66
N THR A 36 -4.05 14.19 -22.29
CA THR A 36 -4.29 12.89 -22.92
C THR A 36 -5.75 12.49 -22.74
N ASP A 37 -6.38 12.00 -23.78
CA ASP A 37 -7.77 11.51 -23.75
C ASP A 37 -7.93 10.44 -22.68
N ASP A 38 -9.04 10.49 -21.96
CA ASP A 38 -9.40 9.54 -20.91
C ASP A 38 -9.38 8.07 -21.38
N ALA A 39 -9.75 7.81 -22.63
CA ALA A 39 -9.70 6.47 -23.23
C ALA A 39 -8.25 5.99 -23.34
N ALA A 40 -7.32 6.87 -23.74
CA ALA A 40 -5.89 6.55 -23.81
C ALA A 40 -5.30 6.31 -22.41
N LEU A 41 -5.71 7.06 -21.39
CA LEU A 41 -5.30 6.84 -20.00
C LEU A 41 -5.81 5.47 -19.50
N CYS A 42 -7.07 5.13 -19.76
CA CYS A 42 -7.64 3.83 -19.41
C CYS A 42 -6.91 2.67 -20.12
N ALA A 43 -6.60 2.83 -21.41
CA ALA A 43 -5.84 1.82 -22.14
C ALA A 43 -4.42 1.63 -21.55
N ARG A 44 -3.73 2.73 -21.23
CA ARG A 44 -2.38 2.70 -20.64
C ARG A 44 -2.36 2.17 -19.21
N SER A 45 -3.47 2.31 -18.47
CA SER A 45 -3.58 1.76 -17.11
C SER A 45 -3.60 0.23 -17.08
N LEU A 46 -3.94 -0.43 -18.17
CA LEU A 46 -4.06 -1.88 -18.23
C LEU A 46 -2.68 -2.54 -18.37
N VAL A 47 -2.12 -3.05 -17.28
CA VAL A 47 -0.85 -3.78 -17.27
C VAL A 47 -1.04 -5.21 -17.80
N SER A 48 -2.13 -5.84 -17.43
CA SER A 48 -2.51 -7.18 -17.90
C SER A 48 -3.99 -7.42 -17.70
N PRO A 49 -4.72 -7.99 -18.68
CA PRO A 49 -6.09 -8.43 -18.48
C PRO A 49 -6.18 -9.70 -17.61
N GLY A 50 -5.09 -10.45 -17.48
CA GLY A 50 -5.06 -11.72 -16.76
C GLY A 50 -6.08 -12.73 -17.28
N ASP A 51 -6.42 -13.69 -16.41
CA ASP A 51 -7.55 -14.60 -16.63
C ASP A 51 -8.83 -13.99 -16.06
N THR A 52 -9.77 -13.69 -16.91
CA THR A 52 -11.04 -13.03 -16.56
C THR A 52 -12.17 -13.98 -16.20
N ALA A 53 -11.97 -15.29 -16.20
CA ALA A 53 -13.05 -16.28 -16.00
C ALA A 53 -13.79 -16.09 -14.66
N ARG A 54 -13.03 -15.85 -13.57
CA ARG A 54 -13.62 -15.56 -12.25
C ARG A 54 -14.42 -14.27 -12.27
N LEU A 55 -13.88 -13.22 -12.90
CA LEU A 55 -14.57 -11.93 -13.03
C LEU A 55 -15.84 -12.06 -13.87
N GLN A 56 -15.79 -12.76 -14.99
CA GLN A 56 -16.97 -13.04 -15.84
C GLN A 56 -18.06 -13.77 -15.05
N ARG A 57 -17.68 -14.74 -14.19
CA ARG A 57 -18.62 -15.43 -13.30
C ARG A 57 -19.31 -14.46 -12.33
N VAL A 58 -18.56 -13.54 -11.71
CA VAL A 58 -19.11 -12.55 -10.76
C VAL A 58 -20.03 -11.56 -11.50
N LEU A 59 -19.63 -11.08 -12.68
CA LEU A 59 -20.46 -10.19 -13.51
C LEU A 59 -21.75 -10.88 -13.95
N ALA A 60 -21.69 -12.16 -14.36
CA ALA A 60 -22.87 -12.96 -14.70
C ALA A 60 -23.79 -13.17 -13.48
N LYS A 61 -23.23 -13.42 -12.29
CA LYS A 61 -23.97 -13.52 -11.02
C LYS A 61 -24.75 -12.22 -10.76
N ALA A 62 -24.09 -11.05 -10.86
CA ALA A 62 -24.73 -9.75 -10.70
C ALA A 62 -25.81 -9.48 -11.77
N ARG A 63 -25.56 -9.86 -13.03
CA ARG A 63 -26.54 -9.72 -14.14
C ARG A 63 -27.83 -10.49 -13.87
N ARG A 64 -27.75 -11.64 -13.21
CA ARG A 64 -28.93 -12.43 -12.79
C ARG A 64 -29.66 -11.81 -11.57
N GLY A 65 -29.15 -10.72 -10.99
CA GLY A 65 -29.74 -10.09 -9.80
C GLY A 65 -29.34 -10.73 -8.49
N GLU A 66 -28.37 -11.64 -8.49
CA GLU A 66 -27.87 -12.28 -7.27
C GLU A 66 -27.01 -11.30 -6.43
N SER A 67 -26.94 -11.58 -5.12
CA SER A 67 -26.11 -10.78 -4.21
C SER A 67 -24.63 -10.92 -4.54
N VAL A 68 -23.90 -9.78 -4.59
CA VAL A 68 -22.46 -9.73 -4.84
C VAL A 68 -21.77 -8.91 -3.76
N THR A 69 -20.70 -9.45 -3.18
CA THR A 69 -19.83 -8.74 -2.25
C THR A 69 -18.59 -8.23 -3.01
N VAL A 70 -18.51 -6.90 -3.16
CA VAL A 70 -17.36 -6.18 -3.71
C VAL A 70 -16.48 -5.74 -2.55
N ALA A 71 -15.19 -6.00 -2.61
CA ALA A 71 -14.28 -5.70 -1.52
C ALA A 71 -12.97 -5.07 -1.99
N VAL A 72 -12.32 -4.34 -1.10
CA VAL A 72 -10.98 -3.79 -1.28
C VAL A 72 -10.13 -4.10 -0.05
N ILE A 73 -8.84 -4.41 -0.25
CA ILE A 73 -7.86 -4.58 0.82
C ILE A 73 -6.58 -3.86 0.45
N GLY A 74 -5.98 -3.14 1.41
CA GLY A 74 -4.78 -2.35 1.17
C GLY A 74 -4.40 -1.46 2.35
N GLY A 75 -3.60 -0.44 2.05
CA GLY A 75 -3.13 0.57 2.97
C GLY A 75 -4.06 1.78 3.10
N SER A 76 -3.45 2.96 3.32
CA SER A 76 -4.16 4.24 3.51
C SER A 76 -4.96 4.68 2.28
N ILE A 77 -4.44 4.46 1.07
CA ILE A 77 -5.15 4.79 -0.17
C ILE A 77 -6.44 3.97 -0.27
N THR A 78 -6.38 2.68 0.06
CA THR A 78 -7.55 1.81 0.10
C THR A 78 -8.52 2.18 1.22
N GLN A 79 -8.01 2.55 2.39
CA GLN A 79 -8.84 3.10 3.48
C GLN A 79 -9.58 4.36 3.02
N GLY A 80 -8.98 5.14 2.12
CA GLY A 80 -9.55 6.34 1.51
C GLY A 80 -8.97 7.63 2.08
N ALA A 81 -7.69 7.62 2.47
CA ALA A 81 -6.99 8.82 2.90
C ALA A 81 -7.08 9.92 1.83
N SER A 82 -7.22 11.17 2.29
CA SER A 82 -7.32 12.38 1.48
C SER A 82 -8.55 12.50 0.56
N ALA A 83 -9.44 11.50 0.55
CA ALA A 83 -10.77 11.70 -0.04
C ALA A 83 -11.63 12.55 0.89
N THR A 84 -12.26 13.61 0.36
CA THR A 84 -13.05 14.56 1.17
C THR A 84 -14.32 13.94 1.76
N LYS A 85 -14.82 12.84 1.16
CA LYS A 85 -16.02 12.11 1.59
C LYS A 85 -15.85 10.62 1.29
N PRO A 86 -16.49 9.73 2.07
CA PRO A 86 -16.45 8.29 1.81
C PRO A 86 -16.84 7.92 0.37
N GLU A 87 -17.83 8.59 -0.21
CA GLU A 87 -18.36 8.33 -1.56
C GLU A 87 -17.33 8.64 -2.66
N ARG A 88 -16.29 9.43 -2.35
CA ARG A 88 -15.22 9.79 -3.28
C ARG A 88 -14.00 8.87 -3.21
N ARG A 89 -13.97 7.94 -2.26
CA ARG A 89 -12.92 6.91 -2.18
C ARG A 89 -13.01 5.97 -3.36
N TYR A 90 -11.90 5.55 -3.93
CA TYR A 90 -11.90 4.71 -5.13
C TYR A 90 -12.73 3.43 -4.97
N GLY A 91 -12.61 2.75 -3.81
CA GLY A 91 -13.37 1.53 -3.54
C GLY A 91 -14.88 1.76 -3.51
N ASN A 92 -15.33 2.88 -2.93
CA ASN A 92 -16.75 3.27 -2.92
C ASN A 92 -17.25 3.61 -4.33
N LEU A 93 -16.42 4.28 -5.16
CA LEU A 93 -16.74 4.58 -6.55
C LEU A 93 -16.84 3.30 -7.40
N VAL A 94 -15.95 2.33 -7.19
CA VAL A 94 -16.05 1.00 -7.81
C VAL A 94 -17.35 0.31 -7.40
N ALA A 95 -17.67 0.29 -6.10
CA ALA A 95 -18.93 -0.28 -5.63
C ALA A 95 -20.18 0.45 -6.17
N ALA A 96 -20.10 1.78 -6.35
CA ALA A 96 -21.17 2.56 -6.98
C ALA A 96 -21.37 2.14 -8.46
N TRP A 97 -20.28 1.91 -9.21
CA TRP A 97 -20.35 1.36 -10.56
C TRP A 97 -21.09 0.01 -10.59
N TRP A 98 -20.78 -0.92 -9.68
CA TRP A 98 -21.48 -2.20 -9.58
C TRP A 98 -22.99 -2.01 -9.34
N ARG A 99 -23.39 -1.12 -8.44
CA ARG A 99 -24.80 -0.82 -8.16
C ARG A 99 -25.49 -0.22 -9.38
N GLN A 100 -24.82 0.65 -10.12
CA GLN A 100 -25.36 1.28 -11.32
C GLN A 100 -25.53 0.27 -12.47
N GLN A 101 -24.54 -0.59 -12.69
CA GLN A 101 -24.60 -1.60 -13.77
C GLN A 101 -25.60 -2.72 -13.47
N PHE A 102 -25.80 -3.05 -12.19
CA PHE A 102 -26.61 -4.19 -11.76
C PHE A 102 -27.68 -3.78 -10.74
N PRO A 103 -28.69 -2.97 -11.14
CA PRO A 103 -29.68 -2.42 -10.20
C PRO A 103 -30.58 -3.48 -9.55
N LYS A 104 -30.64 -4.70 -10.10
CA LYS A 104 -31.37 -5.83 -9.52
C LYS A 104 -30.54 -6.64 -8.51
N ALA A 105 -29.21 -6.50 -8.52
CA ALA A 105 -28.32 -7.22 -7.61
C ALA A 105 -28.16 -6.46 -6.28
N LYS A 106 -28.12 -7.19 -5.18
CA LYS A 106 -27.75 -6.60 -3.88
C LYS A 106 -26.22 -6.51 -3.79
N ILE A 107 -25.68 -5.31 -3.93
CA ILE A 107 -24.23 -5.08 -3.85
C ILE A 107 -23.83 -4.69 -2.44
N LYS A 108 -23.13 -5.61 -1.73
CA LYS A 108 -22.44 -5.35 -0.47
C LYS A 108 -21.04 -4.80 -0.78
N PHE A 109 -20.59 -3.82 -0.03
CA PHE A 109 -19.22 -3.29 -0.13
C PHE A 109 -18.47 -3.49 1.19
N VAL A 110 -17.23 -3.97 1.12
CA VAL A 110 -16.32 -4.18 2.23
C VAL A 110 -15.02 -3.43 1.95
N ASN A 111 -14.64 -2.52 2.85
CA ASN A 111 -13.35 -1.86 2.81
C ASN A 111 -12.48 -2.37 3.96
N ALA A 112 -11.47 -3.17 3.63
CA ALA A 112 -10.47 -3.70 4.54
C ALA A 112 -9.12 -2.93 4.44
N GLY A 113 -9.14 -1.64 4.07
CA GLY A 113 -7.97 -0.76 4.10
C GLY A 113 -7.61 -0.34 5.51
N ILE A 114 -6.32 -0.44 5.89
CA ILE A 114 -5.76 0.08 7.14
C ILE A 114 -4.53 0.91 6.81
N GLY A 115 -4.55 2.19 7.22
CA GLY A 115 -3.50 3.15 6.90
C GLY A 115 -2.10 2.68 7.30
N ALA A 116 -1.11 3.00 6.46
CA ALA A 116 0.32 2.73 6.63
C ALA A 116 0.70 1.25 6.82
N THR A 117 -0.15 0.31 6.44
CA THR A 117 0.13 -1.13 6.55
C THR A 117 0.43 -1.75 5.19
N GLY A 118 1.43 -2.62 5.14
CA GLY A 118 1.83 -3.40 3.96
C GLY A 118 1.11 -4.74 3.84
N SER A 119 1.45 -5.47 2.78
CA SER A 119 0.89 -6.79 2.50
C SER A 119 1.24 -7.83 3.58
N ASN A 120 2.32 -7.64 4.33
CA ASN A 120 2.71 -8.48 5.46
C ASN A 120 1.63 -8.50 6.56
N TYR A 121 1.15 -7.33 6.98
CA TYR A 121 0.01 -7.25 7.90
C TYR A 121 -1.30 -7.61 7.21
N GLY A 122 -1.42 -7.28 5.91
CA GLY A 122 -2.55 -7.72 5.09
C GLY A 122 -2.76 -9.23 5.13
N ALA A 123 -1.69 -10.02 4.97
CA ALA A 123 -1.75 -11.49 5.02
C ALA A 123 -2.19 -12.01 6.39
N LEU A 124 -1.73 -11.38 7.49
CA LEU A 124 -2.10 -11.78 8.85
C LEU A 124 -3.60 -11.61 9.14
N ARG A 125 -4.23 -10.56 8.58
CA ARG A 125 -5.61 -10.15 8.91
C ARG A 125 -6.65 -10.48 7.85
N VAL A 126 -6.23 -10.99 6.67
CA VAL A 126 -7.12 -11.14 5.50
C VAL A 126 -8.34 -12.01 5.79
N ARG A 127 -8.19 -13.06 6.60
CA ARG A 127 -9.33 -13.93 6.97
C ARG A 127 -10.38 -13.13 7.70
N ARG A 128 -10.01 -12.50 8.82
CA ARG A 128 -10.93 -11.74 9.68
C ARG A 128 -11.56 -10.55 8.96
N ASP A 129 -10.76 -9.75 8.26
CA ASP A 129 -11.21 -8.46 7.74
C ASP A 129 -11.89 -8.59 6.37
N LEU A 130 -11.61 -9.67 5.63
CA LEU A 130 -12.04 -9.80 4.25
C LEU A 130 -12.73 -11.14 3.96
N LEU A 131 -12.07 -12.30 4.20
CA LEU A 131 -12.59 -13.59 3.73
C LEU A 131 -13.83 -14.06 4.48
N ASP A 132 -13.96 -13.73 5.77
CA ASP A 132 -15.17 -13.99 6.56
C ASP A 132 -16.41 -13.20 6.05
N GLN A 133 -16.20 -12.18 5.20
CA GLN A 133 -17.26 -11.45 4.50
C GLN A 133 -17.68 -12.09 3.18
N GLN A 134 -17.04 -13.20 2.78
CA GLN A 134 -17.31 -13.96 1.55
C GLN A 134 -17.31 -13.06 0.29
N PRO A 135 -16.20 -12.37 -0.03
CA PRO A 135 -16.13 -11.49 -1.18
C PRO A 135 -16.19 -12.26 -2.49
N ASP A 136 -16.90 -11.70 -3.47
CA ASP A 136 -16.95 -12.19 -4.85
C ASP A 136 -15.88 -11.53 -5.74
N PHE A 137 -15.64 -10.23 -5.52
CA PHE A 137 -14.64 -9.45 -6.24
C PHE A 137 -13.80 -8.63 -5.27
N ILE A 138 -12.48 -8.68 -5.43
CA ILE A 138 -11.51 -8.03 -4.53
C ILE A 138 -10.52 -7.21 -5.35
N VAL A 139 -10.31 -5.95 -4.94
CA VAL A 139 -9.16 -5.15 -5.36
C VAL A 139 -8.11 -5.20 -4.26
N VAL A 140 -6.89 -5.59 -4.60
CA VAL A 140 -5.72 -5.62 -3.71
C VAL A 140 -4.79 -4.46 -4.08
N GLU A 141 -4.48 -3.58 -3.12
CA GLU A 141 -3.63 -2.40 -3.33
C GLU A 141 -2.65 -2.23 -2.17
N TYR A 142 -1.37 -2.54 -2.43
CA TYR A 142 -0.25 -2.36 -1.50
C TYR A 142 0.98 -1.76 -2.20
N ALA A 143 0.81 -1.23 -3.42
CA ALA A 143 1.93 -0.84 -4.26
C ALA A 143 2.83 0.26 -3.66
N VAL A 144 2.26 1.16 -2.86
CA VAL A 144 3.01 2.23 -2.17
C VAL A 144 3.38 1.89 -0.72
N ASN A 145 2.76 0.87 -0.14
CA ASN A 145 3.03 0.47 1.23
C ASN A 145 4.12 -0.60 1.33
N ASP A 146 4.26 -1.43 0.29
CA ASP A 146 5.29 -2.44 0.23
C ASP A 146 6.57 -1.85 -0.39
N PRO A 147 7.75 -2.04 0.23
CA PRO A 147 9.01 -1.92 -0.47
C PRO A 147 9.04 -2.83 -1.70
N ASN A 148 9.70 -2.39 -2.78
CA ASN A 148 9.84 -3.19 -4.00
C ASN A 148 10.92 -4.26 -3.83
N THR A 149 10.70 -5.20 -2.90
CA THR A 149 11.63 -6.26 -2.52
C THR A 149 11.00 -7.64 -2.61
N ARG A 150 11.85 -8.68 -2.64
CA ARG A 150 11.41 -10.08 -2.68
C ARG A 150 10.63 -10.47 -1.42
N GLU A 151 11.05 -9.99 -0.25
CA GLU A 151 10.45 -10.30 1.06
C GLU A 151 9.00 -9.79 1.16
N TYR A 152 8.75 -8.57 0.67
CA TYR A 152 7.38 -8.04 0.62
C TYR A 152 6.56 -8.69 -0.49
N ALA A 153 7.17 -9.07 -1.60
CA ALA A 153 6.48 -9.87 -2.61
C ALA A 153 6.08 -11.25 -2.07
N GLU A 154 6.88 -11.88 -1.21
CA GLU A 154 6.53 -13.14 -0.53
C GLU A 154 5.30 -12.98 0.38
N SER A 155 5.21 -11.88 1.13
CA SER A 155 4.03 -11.63 1.96
C SER A 155 2.77 -11.34 1.12
N LEU A 156 2.90 -10.60 0.00
CA LEU A 156 1.81 -10.42 -0.94
C LEU A 156 1.40 -11.74 -1.59
N GLU A 157 2.36 -12.61 -1.93
CA GLU A 157 2.08 -13.94 -2.45
C GLU A 157 1.25 -14.75 -1.46
N GLY A 158 1.65 -14.80 -0.20
CA GLY A 158 0.90 -15.49 0.85
C GLY A 158 -0.52 -14.93 1.02
N LEU A 159 -0.70 -13.61 0.96
CA LEU A 159 -2.02 -12.97 0.93
C LEU A 159 -2.87 -13.48 -0.26
N LEU A 160 -2.31 -13.48 -1.46
CA LEU A 160 -3.00 -13.95 -2.66
C LEU A 160 -3.34 -15.45 -2.57
N ARG A 161 -2.44 -16.26 -2.03
CA ARG A 161 -2.63 -17.71 -1.85
C ARG A 161 -3.66 -18.04 -0.78
N GLN A 162 -3.94 -17.16 0.16
CA GLN A 162 -5.09 -17.27 1.06
C GLN A 162 -6.40 -16.85 0.38
N ILE A 163 -6.38 -15.83 -0.47
CA ILE A 163 -7.59 -15.29 -1.14
C ILE A 163 -8.06 -16.21 -2.27
N LEU A 164 -7.16 -16.63 -3.14
CA LEU A 164 -7.53 -17.30 -4.39
C LEU A 164 -8.24 -18.65 -4.21
N PRO A 165 -7.91 -19.50 -3.22
CA PRO A 165 -8.62 -20.75 -2.94
C PRO A 165 -9.80 -20.58 -1.99
N ALA A 166 -10.06 -19.36 -1.47
CA ALA A 166 -11.14 -19.12 -0.52
C ALA A 166 -12.50 -19.51 -1.09
N SER A 167 -13.46 -19.79 -0.21
CA SER A 167 -14.83 -20.16 -0.59
C SER A 167 -15.41 -19.14 -1.58
N GLY A 168 -16.05 -19.60 -2.64
CA GLY A 168 -16.56 -18.76 -3.72
C GLY A 168 -15.50 -18.36 -4.74
N GLN A 169 -14.22 -18.63 -4.51
CA GLN A 169 -13.11 -18.35 -5.45
C GLN A 169 -13.19 -16.95 -6.04
N PRO A 170 -12.98 -15.91 -5.23
CA PRO A 170 -13.19 -14.53 -5.63
C PRO A 170 -12.36 -14.15 -6.86
N ALA A 171 -12.89 -13.25 -7.68
CA ALA A 171 -12.12 -12.56 -8.69
C ALA A 171 -11.21 -11.53 -8.01
N VAL A 172 -9.92 -11.51 -8.35
CA VAL A 172 -8.91 -10.61 -7.76
C VAL A 172 -8.35 -9.70 -8.85
N LEU A 173 -8.19 -8.43 -8.53
CA LEU A 173 -7.54 -7.42 -9.36
C LEU A 173 -6.46 -6.73 -8.53
N LEU A 174 -5.25 -6.60 -9.07
CA LEU A 174 -4.18 -5.82 -8.45
C LEU A 174 -4.24 -4.36 -8.95
N LEU A 175 -4.19 -3.41 -8.03
CA LEU A 175 -4.11 -1.98 -8.32
C LEU A 175 -2.73 -1.47 -7.90
N PHE A 176 -2.04 -0.75 -8.81
CA PHE A 176 -0.74 -0.16 -8.54
C PHE A 176 -0.84 1.36 -8.52
N THR A 177 -0.80 1.94 -7.34
CA THR A 177 -0.69 3.38 -7.08
C THR A 177 0.79 3.81 -7.08
N MET A 178 1.12 5.07 -6.78
CA MET A 178 2.49 5.57 -6.87
C MET A 178 2.80 6.61 -5.79
N HIS A 179 4.08 6.76 -5.46
CA HIS A 179 4.65 7.90 -4.74
C HIS A 179 4.91 9.08 -5.66
N HIS A 180 5.22 10.24 -5.08
CA HIS A 180 5.48 11.51 -5.78
C HIS A 180 6.67 11.47 -6.75
N ASP A 181 7.56 10.50 -6.61
CA ASP A 181 8.69 10.23 -7.51
C ASP A 181 8.38 9.18 -8.58
N GLY A 182 7.14 8.69 -8.65
CA GLY A 182 6.70 7.61 -9.53
C GLY A 182 7.08 6.21 -9.02
N GLY A 183 7.71 6.12 -7.84
CA GLY A 183 8.12 4.84 -7.23
C GLY A 183 6.94 4.03 -6.71
N ASN A 184 7.03 2.70 -6.77
CA ASN A 184 6.14 1.75 -6.12
C ASN A 184 6.67 0.31 -6.22
N ALA A 185 5.96 -0.66 -5.68
CA ALA A 185 6.31 -2.09 -5.70
C ALA A 185 5.80 -2.85 -6.94
N GLN A 186 5.33 -2.17 -7.99
CA GLN A 186 4.71 -2.81 -9.16
C GLN A 186 5.61 -3.84 -9.84
N GLU A 187 6.94 -3.67 -9.81
CA GLU A 187 7.84 -4.61 -10.47
C GLU A 187 7.69 -6.03 -9.88
N TRP A 188 7.79 -6.17 -8.57
CA TRP A 188 7.61 -7.46 -7.91
C TRP A 188 6.15 -7.91 -7.91
N GLN A 189 5.23 -7.01 -7.62
CA GLN A 189 3.80 -7.34 -7.55
C GLN A 189 3.25 -7.79 -8.91
N SER A 190 3.76 -7.25 -10.03
CA SER A 190 3.34 -7.70 -11.36
C SER A 190 3.93 -9.05 -11.78
N LYS A 191 5.06 -9.49 -11.21
CA LYS A 191 5.55 -10.87 -11.37
C LYS A 191 4.54 -11.86 -10.77
N LEU A 192 4.04 -11.57 -9.56
CA LEU A 192 2.98 -12.35 -8.92
C LEU A 192 1.67 -12.32 -9.72
N GLY A 193 1.26 -11.12 -10.16
CA GLY A 193 0.05 -10.96 -10.97
C GLY A 193 0.09 -11.80 -12.25
N ARG A 194 1.24 -11.87 -12.95
CA ARG A 194 1.43 -12.73 -14.12
C ARG A 194 1.41 -14.21 -13.76
N HIS A 195 2.10 -14.60 -12.68
CA HIS A 195 2.18 -15.98 -12.22
C HIS A 195 0.80 -16.56 -11.90
N TYR A 196 -0.02 -15.79 -11.18
CA TYR A 196 -1.40 -16.16 -10.83
C TYR A 196 -2.44 -15.74 -11.90
N ARG A 197 -2.00 -15.23 -13.06
CA ARG A 197 -2.84 -14.78 -14.18
C ARG A 197 -3.92 -13.78 -13.73
N LEU A 198 -3.56 -12.83 -12.85
CA LEU A 198 -4.49 -11.83 -12.33
C LEU A 198 -4.59 -10.60 -13.22
N PRO A 199 -5.78 -9.99 -13.37
CA PRO A 199 -5.92 -8.64 -13.89
C PRO A 199 -5.11 -7.63 -13.08
N MET A 200 -4.43 -6.72 -13.78
CA MET A 200 -3.58 -5.71 -13.17
C MET A 200 -3.83 -4.33 -13.79
N ILE A 201 -4.11 -3.36 -12.95
CA ILE A 201 -4.36 -1.96 -13.32
C ILE A 201 -3.32 -1.07 -12.64
N SER A 202 -2.68 -0.18 -13.40
CA SER A 202 -1.67 0.74 -12.91
C SER A 202 -2.14 2.19 -13.04
N PHE A 203 -2.40 2.82 -11.91
CA PHE A 203 -2.58 4.25 -11.79
C PHE A 203 -1.30 5.00 -12.17
N ARG A 204 -0.12 4.46 -11.74
CA ARG A 204 1.19 4.99 -12.09
C ARG A 204 1.41 5.04 -13.60
N ASP A 205 1.26 3.92 -14.28
CA ASP A 205 1.59 3.82 -15.71
C ASP A 205 0.62 4.70 -16.55
N ALA A 206 -0.60 4.92 -16.05
CA ALA A 206 -1.55 5.84 -16.68
C ALA A 206 -1.17 7.30 -16.51
N LEU A 207 -0.82 7.75 -15.30
CA LEU A 207 -0.71 9.17 -14.96
C LEU A 207 0.72 9.69 -14.88
N TRP A 208 1.70 8.87 -14.48
CA TRP A 208 3.08 9.32 -14.33
C TRP A 208 3.69 9.90 -15.60
N PRO A 209 3.49 9.31 -16.80
CA PRO A 209 3.96 9.93 -18.05
C PRO A 209 3.31 11.28 -18.36
N GLU A 210 2.08 11.52 -17.92
CA GLU A 210 1.42 12.82 -18.06
C GLU A 210 2.03 13.87 -17.13
N ILE A 211 2.38 13.45 -15.90
CA ILE A 211 3.04 14.31 -14.92
C ILE A 211 4.44 14.65 -15.40
N GLN A 212 5.22 13.67 -15.85
CA GLN A 212 6.57 13.90 -16.39
C GLN A 212 6.58 14.82 -17.61
N ALA A 213 5.57 14.73 -18.45
CA ALA A 213 5.42 15.58 -19.62
C ALA A 213 4.79 16.95 -19.31
N GLY A 214 4.46 17.26 -18.06
CA GLY A 214 3.85 18.52 -17.65
C GLY A 214 2.40 18.72 -18.11
N ARG A 215 1.74 17.67 -18.63
CA ARG A 215 0.32 17.71 -19.04
C ARG A 215 -0.65 17.58 -17.87
N LEU A 216 -0.18 16.99 -16.76
CA LEU A 216 -0.88 16.86 -15.49
C LEU A 216 0.08 17.28 -14.38
N LYS A 217 -0.39 18.04 -13.39
CA LYS A 217 0.39 18.35 -12.20
C LYS A 217 0.13 17.29 -11.12
N TRP A 218 1.13 17.03 -10.28
CA TRP A 218 0.98 16.12 -9.14
C TRP A 218 -0.24 16.48 -8.29
N GLN A 219 -0.38 17.76 -7.91
CA GLN A 219 -1.45 18.26 -7.07
C GLN A 219 -2.85 18.19 -7.71
N ASP A 220 -2.94 17.97 -9.02
CA ASP A 220 -4.24 17.77 -9.68
C ASP A 220 -4.86 16.43 -9.29
N VAL A 221 -4.06 15.45 -8.87
CA VAL A 221 -4.50 14.06 -8.59
C VAL A 221 -4.09 13.57 -7.21
N GLU A 222 -3.15 14.23 -6.54
CA GLU A 222 -2.62 13.84 -5.23
C GLU A 222 -2.74 15.01 -4.24
N ALA A 223 -2.97 14.68 -2.97
CA ALA A 223 -3.10 15.66 -1.88
C ALA A 223 -1.76 15.92 -1.17
N ASP A 224 -0.90 14.92 -1.14
CA ASP A 224 0.42 14.96 -0.53
C ASP A 224 1.44 14.12 -1.34
N ILE A 225 2.46 13.56 -0.72
CA ILE A 225 3.52 12.80 -1.40
C ILE A 225 3.08 11.39 -1.85
N VAL A 226 1.87 10.92 -1.47
CA VAL A 226 1.44 9.54 -1.72
C VAL A 226 -0.08 9.35 -1.79
N HIS A 227 -0.88 10.25 -1.22
CA HIS A 227 -2.32 10.03 -1.12
C HIS A 227 -3.09 10.74 -2.21
N PRO A 228 -3.86 10.01 -3.02
CA PRO A 228 -4.75 10.59 -4.02
C PRO A 228 -5.78 11.54 -3.39
N ASN A 229 -5.98 12.69 -4.01
CA ASN A 229 -7.12 13.54 -3.72
C ASN A 229 -8.41 12.97 -4.38
N ASP A 230 -9.54 13.67 -4.27
CA ASP A 230 -10.81 13.21 -4.87
C ASP A 230 -10.69 12.85 -6.35
N ARG A 231 -9.90 13.62 -7.11
CA ARG A 231 -9.70 13.38 -8.55
C ARG A 231 -8.81 12.17 -8.79
N GLY A 232 -7.76 11.98 -7.98
CA GLY A 232 -6.90 10.80 -8.04
C GLY A 232 -7.69 9.52 -7.70
N HIS A 233 -8.49 9.54 -6.63
CA HIS A 233 -9.39 8.44 -6.31
C HIS A 233 -10.39 8.15 -7.46
N ALA A 234 -10.91 9.19 -8.13
CA ALA A 234 -11.80 9.03 -9.27
C ALA A 234 -11.06 8.39 -10.47
N TYR A 235 -9.78 8.74 -10.73
CA TYR A 235 -8.98 8.06 -11.76
C TYR A 235 -8.73 6.60 -11.43
N ALA A 236 -8.34 6.25 -10.22
CA ALA A 236 -8.15 4.86 -9.81
C ALA A 236 -9.43 4.03 -10.01
N ALA A 237 -10.58 4.56 -9.58
CA ALA A 237 -11.88 3.91 -9.81
C ALA A 237 -12.21 3.79 -11.30
N ARG A 238 -11.96 4.84 -12.09
CA ARG A 238 -12.23 4.89 -13.52
C ARG A 238 -11.43 3.83 -14.27
N PHE A 239 -10.15 3.67 -13.97
CA PHE A 239 -9.32 2.67 -14.63
C PHE A 239 -9.82 1.25 -14.35
N ILE A 240 -10.19 0.97 -13.09
CA ILE A 240 -10.78 -0.31 -12.71
C ILE A 240 -12.12 -0.51 -13.45
N THR A 241 -13.03 0.47 -13.40
CA THR A 241 -14.38 0.33 -13.96
C THR A 241 -14.39 0.32 -15.49
N ALA A 242 -13.44 0.96 -16.16
CA ALA A 242 -13.24 0.82 -17.61
C ALA A 242 -12.88 -0.61 -17.99
N PHE A 243 -11.95 -1.23 -17.26
CA PHE A 243 -11.62 -2.65 -17.44
C PHE A 243 -12.84 -3.55 -17.20
N LEU A 244 -13.56 -3.35 -16.08
CA LEU A 244 -14.78 -4.11 -15.78
C LEU A 244 -15.84 -3.95 -16.86
N SER A 245 -16.03 -2.74 -17.41
CA SER A 245 -16.99 -2.44 -18.47
C SER A 245 -16.62 -3.17 -19.75
N ASN A 246 -15.36 -3.22 -20.13
CA ASN A 246 -14.89 -3.97 -21.30
C ASN A 246 -15.21 -5.48 -21.16
N ILE A 247 -14.95 -6.07 -19.99
CA ILE A 247 -15.28 -7.48 -19.74
C ILE A 247 -16.80 -7.70 -19.76
N LEU A 248 -17.58 -6.77 -19.18
CA LEU A 248 -19.04 -6.85 -19.17
C LEU A 248 -19.64 -6.81 -20.59
N GLN A 249 -19.09 -5.98 -21.49
CA GLN A 249 -19.53 -5.89 -22.88
C GLN A 249 -19.26 -7.19 -23.67
N LEU A 250 -18.15 -7.87 -23.35
CA LEU A 250 -17.77 -9.13 -23.97
C LEU A 250 -18.47 -10.36 -23.35
N LEU A 251 -19.18 -10.17 -22.24
CA LEU A 251 -19.82 -11.25 -21.51
C LEU A 251 -21.07 -11.75 -22.27
N PRO A 252 -21.15 -13.02 -22.68
CA PRO A 252 -22.34 -13.58 -23.36
C PRO A 252 -23.60 -13.37 -22.53
N ALA A 253 -24.75 -13.22 -23.20
CA ALA A 253 -26.04 -13.02 -22.53
C ALA A 253 -26.39 -14.19 -21.59
N GLU A 254 -26.13 -15.42 -22.03
CA GLU A 254 -26.31 -16.64 -21.24
C GLU A 254 -24.98 -17.22 -20.79
N SER A 255 -24.31 -16.50 -19.86
CA SER A 255 -23.06 -17.00 -19.29
C SER A 255 -23.35 -18.10 -18.27
N ARG A 256 -22.89 -19.31 -18.52
CA ARG A 256 -22.85 -20.38 -17.54
C ARG A 256 -21.65 -20.13 -16.61
N PRO A 257 -21.77 -20.40 -15.28
CA PRO A 257 -20.62 -20.34 -14.39
C PRO A 257 -19.51 -21.24 -14.92
N ALA A 258 -18.31 -20.71 -15.06
CA ALA A 258 -17.15 -21.55 -15.34
C ALA A 258 -16.99 -22.55 -14.19
N THR A 259 -16.98 -23.84 -14.52
CA THR A 259 -16.82 -24.92 -13.56
C THR A 259 -15.34 -25.05 -13.19
N VAL A 260 -15.10 -25.22 -11.90
CA VAL A 260 -13.89 -25.71 -11.23
C VAL A 260 -12.66 -24.82 -11.39
N ALA A 261 -12.22 -24.29 -10.25
CA ALA A 261 -10.92 -23.68 -10.17
C ALA A 261 -9.85 -24.75 -10.38
N GLU A 262 -8.94 -24.47 -11.31
CA GLU A 262 -7.67 -25.18 -11.36
C GLU A 262 -6.95 -25.01 -10.01
N PRO A 263 -6.23 -26.05 -9.56
CA PRO A 263 -5.36 -25.92 -8.39
C PRO A 263 -4.44 -24.71 -8.57
N LEU A 264 -4.15 -24.00 -7.49
CA LEU A 264 -3.16 -22.92 -7.55
C LEU A 264 -1.81 -23.49 -8.03
N PRO A 265 -1.07 -22.75 -8.84
CA PRO A 265 0.30 -23.12 -9.19
C PRO A 265 1.16 -23.18 -7.91
N ALA A 266 2.30 -23.84 -8.01
CA ALA A 266 3.31 -23.76 -6.96
C ALA A 266 3.65 -22.29 -6.66
N PRO A 267 4.03 -21.94 -5.43
CA PRO A 267 4.45 -20.59 -5.11
C PRO A 267 5.59 -20.11 -6.04
N LEU A 268 5.55 -18.85 -6.44
CA LEU A 268 6.62 -18.23 -7.22
C LEU A 268 7.83 -17.89 -6.34
N ILE A 269 7.57 -17.45 -5.12
CA ILE A 269 8.58 -17.00 -4.15
C ILE A 269 8.63 -17.94 -2.96
N GLY A 270 7.47 -18.20 -2.35
CA GLY A 270 7.33 -19.06 -1.17
C GLY A 270 5.92 -19.11 -0.63
N ASP A 271 5.66 -20.03 0.28
CA ASP A 271 4.36 -20.25 0.91
C ASP A 271 4.30 -19.74 2.36
N LEU A 272 5.33 -19.01 2.79
CA LEU A 272 5.55 -18.63 4.18
C LEU A 272 4.32 -17.94 4.82
N PHE A 273 3.69 -17.00 4.10
CA PHE A 273 2.52 -16.27 4.58
C PHE A 273 1.18 -16.89 4.16
N GLU A 274 1.16 -18.12 3.65
CA GLU A 274 -0.09 -18.84 3.36
C GLU A 274 -0.76 -19.33 4.66
N HIS A 275 0.05 -19.65 5.69
CA HIS A 275 -0.41 -20.06 7.00
C HIS A 275 0.11 -19.07 8.05
N VAL A 276 -0.81 -18.33 8.63
CA VAL A 276 -0.49 -17.23 9.55
C VAL A 276 -1.34 -17.29 10.80
N ALA A 277 -0.82 -16.73 11.89
CA ALA A 277 -1.60 -16.44 13.09
C ALA A 277 -1.44 -14.97 13.47
N LEU A 278 -2.51 -14.37 13.98
CA LEU A 278 -2.56 -12.99 14.44
C LEU A 278 -3.05 -12.97 15.89
N TYR A 279 -2.23 -12.43 16.77
CA TYR A 279 -2.47 -12.27 18.19
C TYR A 279 -2.66 -10.80 18.50
N GLU A 280 -3.89 -10.35 18.72
CA GLU A 280 -4.23 -8.95 19.00
C GLU A 280 -5.21 -8.85 20.16
N GLY A 281 -5.27 -7.67 20.78
CA GLY A 281 -6.22 -7.38 21.85
C GLY A 281 -6.13 -8.37 23.00
N ASP A 282 -7.26 -8.90 23.41
CA ASP A 282 -7.35 -9.87 24.52
C ASP A 282 -6.73 -11.25 24.19
N ALA A 283 -6.51 -11.57 22.92
CA ALA A 283 -5.83 -12.80 22.51
C ALA A 283 -4.30 -12.72 22.72
N LEU A 284 -3.74 -11.51 22.75
CA LEU A 284 -2.33 -11.29 23.06
C LEU A 284 -2.11 -11.20 24.56
N LYS A 285 -1.92 -12.33 25.23
CA LYS A 285 -1.69 -12.38 26.68
C LYS A 285 -0.21 -12.52 26.99
N PRO A 286 0.33 -11.66 27.90
CA PRO A 286 1.73 -11.78 28.28
C PRO A 286 1.95 -13.01 29.18
N VAL A 287 3.11 -13.64 29.01
CA VAL A 287 3.64 -14.67 29.91
C VAL A 287 4.45 -14.05 31.06
N SER A 288 4.94 -12.82 30.86
CA SER A 288 5.62 -12.01 31.88
C SER A 288 5.34 -10.53 31.61
N ASN A 289 5.15 -9.76 32.67
CA ASN A 289 4.82 -8.31 32.54
C ASN A 289 5.36 -7.53 33.73
N GLN A 290 6.15 -6.51 33.42
CA GLN A 290 6.62 -5.52 34.37
C GLN A 290 6.46 -4.12 33.80
N GLY A 291 5.47 -3.40 34.26
CA GLY A 291 5.25 -1.98 33.92
C GLY A 291 4.43 -1.71 32.67
N TRP A 292 3.81 -2.71 32.06
CA TRP A 292 2.89 -2.54 30.92
C TRP A 292 1.44 -2.69 31.36
N THR A 293 0.53 -1.95 30.73
CA THR A 293 -0.90 -1.98 30.97
C THR A 293 -1.66 -2.14 29.64
N TYR A 294 -2.65 -3.00 29.60
CA TYR A 294 -3.54 -3.11 28.43
C TYR A 294 -4.57 -1.98 28.46
N SER A 295 -4.69 -1.24 27.36
CA SER A 295 -5.71 -0.22 27.14
C SER A 295 -6.83 -0.78 26.26
N PRO A 296 -8.00 -1.11 26.78
CA PRO A 296 -9.13 -1.60 25.97
C PRO A 296 -9.62 -0.56 24.95
N GLN A 297 -9.51 0.74 25.27
CA GLN A 297 -9.94 1.83 24.40
C GLN A 297 -9.05 1.95 23.16
N ASP A 298 -7.74 1.72 23.34
CA ASP A 298 -6.75 1.80 22.28
C ASP A 298 -6.44 0.44 21.64
N HIS A 299 -7.00 -0.64 22.21
CA HIS A 299 -6.74 -2.03 21.83
C HIS A 299 -5.25 -2.39 21.77
N ARG A 300 -4.45 -1.90 22.75
CA ARG A 300 -3.00 -2.11 22.78
C ARG A 300 -2.42 -2.19 24.18
N TRP A 301 -1.31 -2.90 24.30
CA TRP A 301 -0.43 -2.87 25.47
C TRP A 301 0.41 -1.59 25.43
N LYS A 302 0.49 -0.86 26.55
CA LYS A 302 1.20 0.41 26.68
C LYS A 302 2.11 0.41 27.89
N ALA A 303 3.28 1.06 27.75
CA ALA A 303 4.18 1.42 28.85
C ALA A 303 4.77 2.78 28.56
N ASP A 304 5.12 3.52 29.64
CA ASP A 304 5.65 4.89 29.58
C ASP A 304 6.93 5.09 30.42
N LYS A 305 7.49 4.00 30.95
CA LYS A 305 8.69 4.04 31.79
C LYS A 305 9.82 3.23 31.17
N PRO A 306 11.01 3.82 30.96
CA PRO A 306 12.20 3.08 30.58
C PRO A 306 12.47 1.90 31.50
N GLY A 307 12.86 0.76 30.93
CA GLY A 307 13.08 -0.50 31.65
C GLY A 307 11.81 -1.31 31.88
N SER A 308 10.61 -0.85 31.46
CA SER A 308 9.42 -1.69 31.46
C SER A 308 9.57 -2.85 30.47
N VAL A 309 9.22 -4.06 30.91
CA VAL A 309 9.40 -5.30 30.13
C VAL A 309 8.09 -6.07 30.02
N ILE A 310 7.81 -6.60 28.84
CA ILE A 310 6.70 -7.51 28.61
C ILE A 310 7.15 -8.66 27.70
N GLU A 311 6.69 -9.87 27.98
CA GLU A 311 6.98 -11.05 27.17
C GLU A 311 5.70 -11.75 26.74
N PHE A 312 5.69 -12.18 25.48
CA PHE A 312 4.59 -12.95 24.89
C PHE A 312 5.13 -14.28 24.36
N GLU A 313 4.27 -15.29 24.26
CA GLU A 313 4.57 -16.54 23.59
C GLU A 313 3.73 -16.62 22.30
N VAL A 314 4.40 -16.91 21.18
CA VAL A 314 3.78 -17.09 19.86
C VAL A 314 4.36 -18.34 19.19
N GLU A 315 3.66 -18.88 18.18
CA GLU A 315 4.11 -20.05 17.45
C GLU A 315 4.30 -19.72 15.97
N GLY A 316 5.46 -20.04 15.39
CA GLY A 316 5.73 -19.78 13.98
C GLY A 316 7.21 -19.81 13.63
N THR A 317 7.56 -19.63 12.36
CA THR A 317 8.94 -19.55 11.85
C THR A 317 9.35 -18.12 11.50
N VAL A 318 8.36 -17.21 11.45
CA VAL A 318 8.55 -15.76 11.31
C VAL A 318 7.69 -15.07 12.35
N VAL A 319 8.21 -14.00 12.95
CA VAL A 319 7.51 -13.16 13.92
C VAL A 319 7.48 -11.71 13.42
N LEU A 320 6.28 -11.13 13.41
CA LEU A 320 6.04 -9.71 13.14
C LEU A 320 5.49 -9.05 14.41
N ALA A 321 5.89 -7.79 14.64
CA ALA A 321 5.30 -6.95 15.68
C ALA A 321 4.56 -5.78 15.07
N MET A 322 3.33 -5.55 15.54
CA MET A 322 2.53 -4.38 15.19
C MET A 322 2.53 -3.42 16.36
N HIS A 323 3.04 -2.20 16.14
CA HIS A 323 3.16 -1.18 17.16
C HIS A 323 2.61 0.16 16.68
N TRP A 324 2.36 1.05 17.64
CA TRP A 324 1.84 2.38 17.38
C TRP A 324 2.97 3.37 17.13
N VAL A 325 2.84 4.16 16.08
CA VAL A 325 3.72 5.29 15.80
C VAL A 325 2.90 6.57 15.66
N ILE A 326 3.36 7.64 16.32
CA ILE A 326 2.72 8.95 16.27
C ILE A 326 3.73 10.03 16.69
N ARG A 327 3.55 11.25 16.21
CA ARG A 327 4.26 12.42 16.74
C ARG A 327 3.69 12.77 18.11
N GLY A 328 4.45 12.49 19.18
CA GLY A 328 3.96 12.67 20.55
C GLY A 328 4.97 12.20 21.60
N PRO A 329 4.52 11.71 22.75
CA PRO A 329 5.39 11.28 23.86
C PRO A 329 6.00 9.89 23.62
N MET A 330 6.41 9.57 22.39
CA MET A 330 6.85 8.24 22.00
C MET A 330 8.34 8.02 22.23
N CYS A 331 8.71 6.78 22.52
CA CYS A 331 10.09 6.33 22.63
C CYS A 331 10.39 5.18 21.70
N ARG A 332 11.59 4.60 21.83
CA ARG A 332 11.98 3.34 21.21
C ARG A 332 11.77 2.17 22.16
N ALA A 333 11.46 1.02 21.60
CA ALA A 333 11.47 -0.24 22.33
C ALA A 333 12.42 -1.21 21.66
N ARG A 334 13.14 -1.98 22.48
CA ARG A 334 13.93 -3.13 22.01
C ARG A 334 13.04 -4.35 21.99
N VAL A 335 13.09 -5.12 20.90
CA VAL A 335 12.40 -6.41 20.78
C VAL A 335 13.40 -7.50 20.42
N ALA A 336 13.27 -8.66 21.06
CA ALA A 336 14.05 -9.85 20.75
C ALA A 336 13.16 -11.10 20.82
N VAL A 337 13.53 -12.13 20.04
CA VAL A 337 12.90 -13.44 20.06
C VAL A 337 13.90 -14.45 20.64
N ASP A 338 13.49 -15.20 21.66
CA ASP A 338 14.28 -16.24 22.35
C ASP A 338 15.66 -15.77 22.84
N GLY A 339 15.78 -14.50 23.20
CA GLY A 339 17.06 -13.91 23.59
C GLY A 339 18.10 -13.78 22.46
N GLY A 340 17.67 -14.00 21.21
CA GLY A 340 18.50 -13.80 20.02
C GLY A 340 18.75 -12.32 19.70
N PRO A 341 19.18 -12.01 18.46
CA PRO A 341 19.44 -10.65 18.02
C PRO A 341 18.25 -9.74 18.23
N SER A 342 18.48 -8.57 18.82
CA SER A 342 17.41 -7.58 19.06
C SER A 342 17.28 -6.57 17.92
N LYS A 343 16.05 -6.07 17.72
CA LYS A 343 15.74 -4.92 16.87
C LYS A 343 15.21 -3.79 17.75
N GLU A 344 15.45 -2.56 17.33
CA GLU A 344 14.83 -1.39 17.93
C GLU A 344 13.66 -0.92 17.06
N LEU A 345 12.52 -0.70 17.68
CA LEU A 345 11.31 -0.19 17.05
C LEU A 345 11.12 1.27 17.46
N GLU A 346 10.93 2.14 16.49
CA GLU A 346 10.67 3.56 16.70
C GLU A 346 9.19 3.82 16.91
N GLY A 347 8.80 4.44 18.01
CA GLY A 347 7.43 4.87 18.27
C GLY A 347 7.12 6.27 17.74
N TRP A 348 8.16 7.08 17.45
CA TRP A 348 7.99 8.42 16.92
C TRP A 348 7.67 8.40 15.42
N PHE A 349 6.79 9.31 15.00
CA PHE A 349 6.48 9.56 13.61
C PHE A 349 6.49 11.06 13.31
N ASP A 350 7.25 11.46 12.31
CA ASP A 350 7.58 12.86 12.02
C ASP A 350 6.41 13.69 11.47
N GLN A 351 5.39 13.01 10.93
CA GLN A 351 4.25 13.67 10.31
C GLN A 351 3.18 14.08 11.33
N THR A 352 2.36 15.04 10.96
CA THR A 352 1.32 15.63 11.84
C THR A 352 -0.09 15.10 11.56
N TRP A 353 -0.28 14.22 10.60
CA TRP A 353 -1.60 13.70 10.22
C TRP A 353 -2.17 12.61 11.12
N GLY A 354 -1.56 12.37 12.27
CA GLY A 354 -2.01 11.38 13.25
C GLY A 354 -1.13 10.15 13.33
N GLY A 355 -1.54 9.20 14.14
CA GLY A 355 -0.81 7.97 14.34
C GLY A 355 -1.36 6.81 13.52
N TYR A 356 -0.57 5.74 13.42
CA TYR A 356 -0.93 4.54 12.69
C TYR A 356 -0.23 3.28 13.20
N HIS A 357 -0.69 2.13 12.73
CA HIS A 357 -0.06 0.85 12.94
C HIS A 357 1.18 0.71 12.06
N GLN A 358 2.31 0.35 12.65
CA GLN A 358 3.48 -0.09 11.89
C GLN A 358 3.69 -1.58 12.13
N SER A 359 3.92 -2.34 11.05
CA SER A 359 4.21 -3.77 11.09
C SER A 359 5.66 -4.00 10.72
N ASN A 360 6.42 -4.65 11.60
CA ASN A 360 7.82 -4.97 11.38
C ASN A 360 8.07 -6.46 11.57
N GLU A 361 8.78 -7.06 10.63
CA GLU A 361 9.33 -8.40 10.83
C GLU A 361 10.45 -8.33 11.86
N ILE A 362 10.32 -9.08 12.93
CA ILE A 362 11.28 -9.12 14.04
C ILE A 362 12.30 -10.24 13.88
N ALA A 363 11.82 -11.42 13.54
CA ALA A 363 12.66 -12.58 13.31
C ALA A 363 12.12 -13.42 12.16
N ARG A 364 13.01 -14.12 11.46
CA ARG A 364 12.73 -15.04 10.36
C ARG A 364 13.64 -16.25 10.43
N GLY A 365 13.18 -17.39 9.92
CA GLY A 365 13.94 -18.63 9.90
C GLY A 365 14.09 -19.27 11.29
N LEU A 366 13.12 -19.02 12.18
CA LEU A 366 13.03 -19.68 13.47
C LEU A 366 12.71 -21.18 13.28
N ALA A 367 13.09 -22.02 14.23
CA ALA A 367 12.62 -23.40 14.27
C ALA A 367 11.09 -23.44 14.40
N PRO A 368 10.39 -24.42 13.81
CA PRO A 368 8.97 -24.58 14.07
C PRO A 368 8.70 -24.77 15.57
N GLY A 369 7.75 -24.01 16.11
CA GLY A 369 7.38 -24.14 17.51
C GLY A 369 7.07 -22.82 18.20
N LYS A 370 7.08 -22.85 19.53
CA LYS A 370 6.81 -21.71 20.38
C LYS A 370 8.05 -20.88 20.63
N HIS A 371 7.89 -19.56 20.55
CA HIS A 371 8.94 -18.57 20.71
C HIS A 371 8.52 -17.50 21.71
N ARG A 372 9.49 -17.01 22.50
CA ARG A 372 9.29 -15.90 23.41
C ARG A 372 9.70 -14.60 22.76
N VAL A 373 8.78 -13.66 22.69
CA VAL A 373 8.99 -12.31 22.16
C VAL A 373 9.03 -11.34 23.33
N ARG A 374 10.20 -10.75 23.59
CA ARG A 374 10.44 -9.83 24.70
C ARG A 374 10.57 -8.39 24.18
N PHE A 375 9.77 -7.50 24.75
CA PHE A 375 9.87 -6.05 24.52
C PHE A 375 10.40 -5.38 25.78
N GLU A 376 11.23 -4.34 25.58
CA GLU A 376 11.77 -3.48 26.63
C GLU A 376 11.70 -2.02 26.17
N VAL A 377 11.07 -1.16 26.97
CA VAL A 377 11.04 0.28 26.75
C VAL A 377 12.42 0.85 26.99
N LEU A 378 12.98 1.57 26.01
CA LEU A 378 14.30 2.17 26.11
C LEU A 378 14.25 3.58 26.72
N ALA A 379 15.38 4.00 27.33
CA ALA A 379 15.59 5.38 27.72
C ALA A 379 15.95 6.31 26.54
N ASP A 380 15.93 5.75 25.31
CA ASP A 380 16.19 6.46 24.06
C ASP A 380 14.90 6.81 23.34
N LYS A 381 14.86 8.00 22.75
CA LYS A 381 13.70 8.54 22.05
C LYS A 381 14.12 9.58 21.01
N HIS A 382 13.22 9.87 20.08
CA HIS A 382 13.41 10.97 19.14
C HIS A 382 13.61 12.31 19.91
N PRO A 383 14.55 13.20 19.47
CA PRO A 383 14.84 14.46 20.19
C PRO A 383 13.62 15.37 20.41
N GLN A 384 12.63 15.33 19.54
CA GLN A 384 11.39 16.10 19.67
C GLN A 384 10.31 15.38 20.49
N SER A 385 10.54 14.15 20.94
CA SER A 385 9.58 13.43 21.77
C SER A 385 9.51 14.03 23.19
N THR A 386 8.29 14.12 23.72
CA THR A 386 8.00 14.68 25.04
C THR A 386 7.90 13.63 26.15
N GLY A 387 7.98 12.32 25.80
CA GLY A 387 7.78 11.25 26.77
C GLY A 387 8.46 9.95 26.38
N PHE A 388 8.03 8.85 27.01
CA PHE A 388 8.56 7.49 26.81
C PHE A 388 7.45 6.46 26.58
N GLU A 389 6.33 6.87 25.98
CA GLU A 389 5.25 5.93 25.67
C GLU A 389 5.67 5.00 24.52
N PHE A 390 5.35 3.71 24.66
CA PHE A 390 5.39 2.73 23.57
C PHE A 390 4.12 1.87 23.61
N GLY A 391 3.56 1.53 22.42
CA GLY A 391 2.32 0.79 22.32
C GLY A 391 2.39 -0.38 21.34
N ILE A 392 2.01 -1.58 21.79
CA ILE A 392 1.98 -2.83 20.99
C ILE A 392 0.53 -3.20 20.75
N PHE A 393 0.12 -3.32 19.48
CA PHE A 393 -1.22 -3.82 19.10
C PHE A 393 -1.29 -5.33 19.06
N GLY A 394 -0.22 -5.96 18.54
CA GLY A 394 -0.27 -7.36 18.28
C GLY A 394 1.06 -7.95 17.86
N LEU A 395 1.05 -9.27 17.75
CA LEU A 395 2.09 -10.08 17.14
C LEU A 395 1.46 -10.91 16.01
N GLY A 396 2.19 -11.03 14.92
CA GLY A 396 1.84 -11.91 13.81
C GLY A 396 2.88 -12.99 13.65
N THR A 397 2.47 -14.18 13.25
CA THR A 397 3.40 -15.24 12.87
C THR A 397 3.05 -15.84 11.54
N ALA A 398 4.06 -16.36 10.85
CA ALA A 398 3.89 -17.11 9.63
C ALA A 398 4.56 -18.48 9.76
N LEU A 399 3.96 -19.50 9.16
CA LEU A 399 4.38 -20.89 9.15
C LEU A 399 4.50 -21.33 7.69
N GLY A 400 5.72 -21.33 7.12
CA GLY A 400 5.97 -22.01 5.85
C GLY A 400 5.73 -23.51 5.98
N ARG A 401 5.23 -24.15 4.93
CA ARG A 401 5.33 -25.61 4.80
C ARG A 401 6.76 -25.92 4.36
N HIS A 402 7.49 -26.64 5.15
CA HIS A 402 8.81 -27.16 4.78
C HIS A 402 8.70 -28.30 3.78
#